data_c0a3e607942706bd5baffaf7c165874f
#
_entry.id   c0a3e607942706bd5baffaf7c165874f
#
_cell.length_a   1.000
_cell.length_b   1.000
_cell.length_c   1.000
_cell.angle_alpha   90.00
_cell.angle_beta   90.00
_cell.angle_gamma   90.00
#
_symmetry.space_group_name_H-M   'P 1'
#
loop_
_entity.id
_entity.type
_entity.pdbx_description
1 polymer ?
#
loop_
_entity_poly.entity_id
_entity_poly.type
_entity_poly.pdbx_seq_one_letter_code
_entity_poly.pdbx_strand_id
1 'polypeptide(L)'
;MGSHSGTPRLPTRCPVCKGALIQRISGRPRGGIWFQCFFCHHTWKVRLDDPRAHPDGELAGDVFVVAADGKRHSLGSVVLNAIPEHALTEHLERKTAQSKVESGKLQREIDALAPILGEAQAEEARLWDIQKRDESNVQKANAWSLVYNKTKNLAGQLADLHAKQEHLTSGEYFFQDIPSPISSAQTDADGKFTLLIPRDGRYGIVARAVRELGEKKETYCWFVWASLNGDPLGRLVLNNDNIVGSGSPDSALR
;
A
#
# COMPACT_ATOMS: atom_id res chain seq x y z
N MET A 1 -28.00 -19.33 -18.19
CA MET A 1 -26.85 -19.93 -18.88
C MET A 1 -26.09 -18.80 -19.58
N GLY A 2 -25.16 -18.19 -18.89
CA GLY A 2 -24.34 -17.10 -19.43
C GLY A 2 -23.02 -17.67 -19.91
N SER A 3 -22.75 -17.59 -21.19
CA SER A 3 -21.50 -17.98 -21.82
C SER A 3 -20.41 -16.98 -21.44
N HIS A 4 -19.52 -17.37 -20.52
CA HIS A 4 -18.30 -16.62 -20.24
C HIS A 4 -17.35 -16.76 -21.44
N SER A 5 -17.30 -15.73 -22.28
CA SER A 5 -16.28 -15.58 -23.32
C SER A 5 -14.99 -15.03 -22.68
N GLY A 6 -14.33 -15.80 -21.83
CA GLY A 6 -12.99 -15.51 -21.37
C GLY A 6 -12.02 -15.61 -22.54
N THR A 7 -11.31 -14.52 -22.87
CA THR A 7 -10.27 -14.54 -23.90
C THR A 7 -9.14 -15.47 -23.41
N PRO A 8 -8.81 -16.55 -24.14
CA PRO A 8 -7.80 -17.49 -23.72
C PRO A 8 -6.42 -16.81 -23.68
N ARG A 9 -5.71 -16.99 -22.59
CA ARG A 9 -4.39 -16.41 -22.39
C ARG A 9 -3.32 -17.21 -23.10
N LEU A 10 -2.40 -16.46 -23.66
CA LEU A 10 -1.27 -17.03 -24.37
C LEU A 10 -0.19 -17.44 -23.36
N PRO A 11 0.44 -18.62 -23.51
CA PRO A 11 1.55 -19.02 -22.68
C PRO A 11 2.70 -18.01 -22.81
N THR A 12 3.35 -17.69 -21.70
CA THR A 12 4.47 -16.75 -21.64
C THR A 12 5.84 -17.44 -21.75
N ARG A 13 5.88 -18.76 -21.60
CA ARG A 13 7.12 -19.55 -21.63
C ARG A 13 6.96 -20.89 -22.33
N CYS A 14 8.06 -21.36 -22.93
CA CYS A 14 8.11 -22.68 -23.52
C CYS A 14 8.03 -23.79 -22.45
N PRO A 15 7.19 -24.82 -22.62
CA PRO A 15 7.07 -25.92 -21.66
C PRO A 15 8.34 -26.76 -21.53
N VAL A 16 9.19 -26.79 -22.57
CA VAL A 16 10.40 -27.61 -22.62
C VAL A 16 11.61 -26.87 -22.05
N CYS A 17 12.00 -25.75 -22.64
CA CYS A 17 13.22 -25.04 -22.25
C CYS A 17 12.99 -23.85 -21.30
N LYS A 18 11.73 -23.57 -20.93
CA LYS A 18 11.31 -22.43 -20.09
C LYS A 18 11.64 -21.05 -20.67
N GLY A 19 12.16 -20.96 -21.90
CA GLY A 19 12.44 -19.70 -22.57
C GLY A 19 11.18 -18.87 -22.81
N ALA A 20 11.31 -17.55 -22.68
CA ALA A 20 10.18 -16.61 -22.78
C ALA A 20 9.90 -16.13 -24.22
N LEU A 21 10.81 -16.38 -25.17
CA LEU A 21 10.60 -16.01 -26.57
C LEU A 21 9.80 -17.10 -27.29
N ILE A 22 8.50 -16.88 -27.40
CA ILE A 22 7.55 -17.76 -28.09
C ILE A 22 6.77 -16.95 -29.13
N GLN A 23 6.46 -17.61 -30.24
CA GLN A 23 5.60 -17.00 -31.26
C GLN A 23 4.36 -17.84 -31.51
N ARG A 24 3.25 -17.18 -31.83
CA ARG A 24 2.04 -17.83 -32.29
C ARG A 24 2.19 -18.21 -33.77
N ILE A 25 1.87 -19.46 -34.08
CA ILE A 25 1.88 -19.96 -35.45
C ILE A 25 0.49 -19.83 -36.04
N SER A 26 0.35 -19.05 -37.13
CA SER A 26 -0.88 -18.92 -37.91
C SER A 26 -0.96 -20.03 -38.94
N GLY A 27 -2.20 -20.48 -39.27
CA GLY A 27 -2.44 -21.38 -40.40
C GLY A 27 -2.51 -22.88 -40.10
N ARG A 28 -2.57 -23.33 -38.83
CA ARG A 28 -2.77 -24.72 -38.45
C ARG A 28 -4.23 -25.04 -38.07
N PRO A 29 -4.65 -26.34 -38.20
CA PRO A 29 -6.07 -26.71 -38.16
C PRO A 29 -6.78 -26.45 -36.83
N ARG A 30 -8.11 -26.38 -36.92
CA ARG A 30 -9.10 -26.02 -35.89
C ARG A 30 -8.91 -26.73 -34.55
N GLY A 31 -9.16 -26.02 -33.44
CA GLY A 31 -9.27 -26.57 -32.09
C GLY A 31 -8.11 -26.21 -31.14
N GLY A 32 -7.41 -25.08 -31.34
CA GLY A 32 -6.41 -24.56 -30.41
C GLY A 32 -5.42 -23.58 -31.04
N ILE A 33 -4.68 -22.92 -30.25
CA ILE A 33 -3.61 -22.00 -30.67
C ILE A 33 -2.26 -22.73 -30.62
N TRP A 34 -1.50 -22.64 -31.70
CA TRP A 34 -0.18 -23.24 -31.79
C TRP A 34 0.90 -22.20 -31.48
N PHE A 35 1.94 -22.64 -30.77
CA PHE A 35 3.10 -21.83 -30.40
C PHE A 35 4.37 -22.55 -30.79
N GLN A 36 5.43 -21.76 -31.05
CA GLN A 36 6.79 -22.23 -31.27
C GLN A 36 7.76 -21.44 -30.40
N CYS A 37 8.68 -22.13 -29.79
CA CYS A 37 9.78 -21.51 -29.06
C CYS A 37 10.92 -21.13 -30.02
N PHE A 38 11.42 -19.92 -29.92
CA PHE A 38 12.58 -19.48 -30.72
C PHE A 38 13.89 -20.16 -30.33
N PHE A 39 14.03 -20.60 -29.08
CA PHE A 39 15.28 -21.20 -28.59
C PHE A 39 15.42 -22.69 -28.93
N CYS A 40 14.38 -23.49 -28.69
CA CYS A 40 14.45 -24.94 -28.88
C CYS A 40 13.59 -25.45 -30.01
N HIS A 41 12.94 -24.56 -30.76
CA HIS A 41 12.05 -24.85 -31.89
C HIS A 41 10.88 -25.81 -31.55
N HIS A 42 10.68 -26.11 -30.26
CA HIS A 42 9.54 -26.93 -29.83
C HIS A 42 8.23 -26.26 -30.21
N THR A 43 7.33 -27.02 -30.84
CA THR A 43 5.98 -26.56 -31.17
C THR A 43 4.97 -27.28 -30.31
N TRP A 44 4.02 -26.54 -29.76
CA TRP A 44 2.94 -27.12 -28.97
C TRP A 44 1.62 -26.45 -29.26
N LYS A 45 0.53 -27.18 -28.98
CA LYS A 45 -0.84 -26.70 -29.13
C LYS A 45 -1.43 -26.42 -27.76
N VAL A 46 -2.00 -25.24 -27.58
CA VAL A 46 -2.81 -24.89 -26.42
C VAL A 46 -4.29 -25.05 -26.81
N ARG A 47 -4.99 -25.94 -26.11
CA ARG A 47 -6.44 -26.03 -26.22
C ARG A 47 -7.05 -24.91 -25.42
N LEU A 48 -8.00 -24.18 -26.01
CA LEU A 48 -8.62 -23.01 -25.40
C LEU A 48 -9.49 -23.36 -24.18
N ASP A 49 -9.83 -24.62 -24.07
CA ASP A 49 -10.73 -25.22 -23.07
C ASP A 49 -10.00 -26.12 -22.06
N ASP A 50 -8.66 -26.23 -22.13
CA ASP A 50 -7.89 -27.00 -21.15
C ASP A 50 -7.55 -26.13 -19.94
N PRO A 51 -8.16 -26.35 -18.75
CA PRO A 51 -7.88 -25.58 -17.56
C PRO A 51 -6.42 -25.73 -17.06
N ARG A 52 -5.68 -26.76 -17.53
CA ARG A 52 -4.25 -26.96 -17.22
C ARG A 52 -3.34 -26.11 -18.12
N ALA A 53 -3.88 -25.57 -19.23
CA ALA A 53 -3.14 -24.68 -20.12
C ALA A 53 -2.84 -23.32 -19.49
N HIS A 54 -3.52 -22.99 -18.40
CA HIS A 54 -3.37 -21.74 -17.67
C HIS A 54 -2.90 -22.05 -16.25
N PRO A 55 -1.58 -21.96 -15.97
CA PRO A 55 -1.05 -22.11 -14.61
C PRO A 55 -1.57 -21.01 -13.68
N ASP A 56 -2.02 -19.89 -14.24
CA ASP A 56 -2.55 -18.76 -13.51
C ASP A 56 -4.08 -18.87 -13.39
N GLY A 57 -4.59 -18.41 -12.28
CA GLY A 57 -6.00 -18.17 -12.06
C GLY A 57 -6.31 -16.67 -12.06
N GLU A 58 -7.58 -16.36 -12.08
CA GLU A 58 -8.10 -15.01 -12.12
C GLU A 58 -8.63 -14.61 -10.73
N LEU A 59 -8.08 -13.53 -10.16
CA LEU A 59 -8.59 -12.89 -8.97
C LEU A 59 -9.30 -11.61 -9.41
N ALA A 60 -10.63 -11.64 -9.44
CA ALA A 60 -11.45 -10.49 -9.79
C ALA A 60 -11.99 -9.79 -8.55
N GLY A 61 -12.26 -8.49 -8.62
CA GLY A 61 -12.81 -7.80 -7.48
C GLY A 61 -13.08 -6.33 -7.66
N ASP A 62 -13.32 -5.68 -6.52
CA ASP A 62 -13.69 -4.27 -6.42
C ASP A 62 -12.81 -3.55 -5.41
N VAL A 63 -12.47 -2.29 -5.70
CA VAL A 63 -11.79 -1.36 -4.77
C VAL A 63 -12.70 -0.15 -4.52
N PHE A 64 -13.04 0.08 -3.27
CA PHE A 64 -13.87 1.23 -2.89
C PHE A 64 -13.61 1.67 -1.45
N VAL A 65 -14.01 2.88 -1.11
CA VAL A 65 -14.07 3.37 0.26
C VAL A 65 -15.49 3.79 0.60
N VAL A 66 -15.85 3.63 1.86
CA VAL A 66 -17.11 4.14 2.41
C VAL A 66 -16.77 5.38 3.23
N ALA A 67 -17.28 6.53 2.81
CA ALA A 67 -17.09 7.80 3.50
C ALA A 67 -17.91 7.87 4.80
N ALA A 68 -17.62 8.86 5.63
CA ALA A 68 -18.31 9.07 6.93
C ALA A 68 -19.84 9.26 6.79
N ASP A 69 -20.32 9.71 5.63
CA ASP A 69 -21.75 9.84 5.30
C ASP A 69 -22.39 8.51 4.84
N GLY A 70 -21.64 7.40 4.88
CA GLY A 70 -22.08 6.07 4.46
C GLY A 70 -22.06 5.83 2.95
N LYS A 71 -21.65 6.80 2.14
CA LYS A 71 -21.58 6.63 0.68
C LYS A 71 -20.38 5.84 0.26
N ARG A 72 -20.62 4.90 -0.66
CA ARG A 72 -19.57 4.13 -1.34
C ARG A 72 -18.96 4.95 -2.48
N HIS A 73 -17.65 5.06 -2.49
CA HIS A 73 -16.87 5.66 -3.57
C HIS A 73 -15.97 4.59 -4.19
N SER A 74 -16.29 4.18 -5.40
CA SER A 74 -15.40 3.31 -6.20
C SER A 74 -14.15 4.07 -6.59
N LEU A 75 -13.00 3.39 -6.54
CA LEU A 75 -11.71 4.01 -6.81
C LEU A 75 -11.12 3.45 -8.12
N GLY A 76 -11.16 4.29 -9.15
CA GLY A 76 -10.53 4.00 -10.44
C GLY A 76 -9.03 4.27 -10.43
N SER A 77 -8.31 3.66 -11.37
CA SER A 77 -6.86 3.83 -11.56
C SER A 77 -5.99 3.41 -10.37
N VAL A 78 -6.51 2.58 -9.47
CA VAL A 78 -5.73 2.01 -8.36
C VAL A 78 -4.90 0.85 -8.87
N VAL A 79 -3.59 0.89 -8.61
CA VAL A 79 -2.68 -0.21 -8.97
C VAL A 79 -2.67 -1.23 -7.83
N LEU A 80 -2.98 -2.48 -8.19
CA LEU A 80 -2.88 -3.64 -7.30
C LEU A 80 -1.66 -4.46 -7.68
N ASN A 81 -0.90 -4.89 -6.68
CA ASN A 81 0.30 -5.71 -6.85
C ASN A 81 0.14 -7.03 -6.09
N ALA A 82 0.39 -8.15 -6.78
CA ALA A 82 0.48 -9.46 -6.16
C ALA A 82 1.95 -9.81 -5.87
N ILE A 83 2.27 -10.02 -4.62
CA ILE A 83 3.63 -10.30 -4.15
C ILE A 83 3.63 -11.67 -3.49
N PRO A 84 4.59 -12.58 -3.81
CA PRO A 84 4.70 -13.87 -3.15
C PRO A 84 4.81 -13.73 -1.62
N GLU A 85 4.14 -14.62 -0.88
CA GLU A 85 4.08 -14.58 0.58
C GLU A 85 5.46 -14.45 1.23
N HIS A 86 6.41 -15.31 0.83
CA HIS A 86 7.76 -15.30 1.43
C HIS A 86 8.48 -13.96 1.26
N ALA A 87 8.40 -13.35 0.07
CA ALA A 87 9.07 -12.09 -0.22
C ALA A 87 8.43 -10.91 0.53
N LEU A 88 7.10 -10.91 0.62
CA LEU A 88 6.39 -9.86 1.34
C LEU A 88 6.56 -10.01 2.86
N THR A 89 6.52 -11.23 3.40
CA THR A 89 6.75 -11.49 4.83
C THR A 89 8.14 -11.01 5.25
N GLU A 90 9.19 -11.38 4.50
CA GLU A 90 10.56 -10.92 4.76
C GLU A 90 10.67 -9.38 4.72
N HIS A 91 10.00 -8.75 3.76
CA HIS A 91 9.95 -7.29 3.67
C HIS A 91 9.28 -6.66 4.89
N LEU A 92 8.11 -7.16 5.29
CA LEU A 92 7.35 -6.65 6.43
C LEU A 92 8.09 -6.85 7.76
N GLU A 93 8.74 -7.99 7.96
CA GLU A 93 9.59 -8.25 9.13
C GLU A 93 10.75 -7.27 9.22
N ARG A 94 11.45 -7.03 8.10
CA ARG A 94 12.53 -6.05 8.02
C ARG A 94 12.04 -4.63 8.33
N LYS A 95 10.92 -4.18 7.72
CA LYS A 95 10.31 -2.87 7.98
C LYS A 95 9.86 -2.74 9.43
N THR A 96 9.28 -3.78 10.02
CA THR A 96 8.89 -3.81 11.43
C THR A 96 10.10 -3.65 12.36
N ALA A 97 11.19 -4.36 12.08
CA ALA A 97 12.42 -4.22 12.85
C ALA A 97 13.01 -2.81 12.75
N GLN A 98 13.05 -2.23 11.54
CA GLN A 98 13.51 -0.87 11.30
C GLN A 98 12.62 0.16 12.02
N SER A 99 11.30 0.08 11.85
CA SER A 99 10.33 0.95 12.51
C SER A 99 10.51 0.94 14.03
N LYS A 100 10.68 -0.23 14.64
CA LYS A 100 10.89 -0.37 16.08
C LYS A 100 12.16 0.33 16.57
N VAL A 101 13.27 0.21 15.84
CA VAL A 101 14.53 0.88 16.18
C VAL A 101 14.40 2.39 16.04
N GLU A 102 13.82 2.87 14.95
CA GLU A 102 13.67 4.30 14.68
C GLU A 102 12.66 4.95 15.63
N SER A 103 11.53 4.31 15.88
CA SER A 103 10.54 4.77 16.86
C SER A 103 11.14 4.89 18.26
N GLY A 104 12.00 3.95 18.67
CA GLY A 104 12.71 4.03 19.94
C GLY A 104 13.74 5.18 20.02
N LYS A 105 14.29 5.63 18.87
CA LYS A 105 15.14 6.84 18.83
C LYS A 105 14.29 8.11 18.96
N LEU A 106 13.22 8.20 18.17
CA LEU A 106 12.30 9.33 18.20
C LEU A 106 11.66 9.50 19.58
N GLN A 107 11.28 8.39 20.22
CA GLN A 107 10.72 8.45 21.57
C GLN A 107 11.70 9.09 22.58
N ARG A 108 12.98 8.76 22.52
CA ARG A 108 14.00 9.39 23.40
C ARG A 108 14.16 10.88 23.12
N GLU A 109 14.06 11.31 21.87
CA GLU A 109 14.10 12.72 21.50
C GLU A 109 12.84 13.46 22.00
N ILE A 110 11.67 12.84 21.90
CA ILE A 110 10.40 13.34 22.44
C ILE A 110 10.50 13.49 23.97
N ASP A 111 10.97 12.44 24.66
CA ASP A 111 11.10 12.43 26.11
C ASP A 111 12.08 13.48 26.61
N ALA A 112 13.11 13.79 25.81
CA ALA A 112 14.08 14.87 26.15
C ALA A 112 13.52 16.27 25.87
N LEU A 113 12.71 16.44 24.83
CA LEU A 113 12.19 17.74 24.41
C LEU A 113 10.94 18.16 25.19
N ALA A 114 10.09 17.22 25.58
CA ALA A 114 8.82 17.49 26.26
C ALA A 114 8.98 18.30 27.58
N PRO A 115 9.91 17.97 28.50
CA PRO A 115 10.12 18.76 29.70
C PRO A 115 10.63 20.18 29.39
N ILE A 116 11.51 20.35 28.40
CA ILE A 116 12.04 21.67 27.99
C ILE A 116 10.89 22.54 27.45
N LEU A 117 9.97 21.96 26.68
CA LEU A 117 8.77 22.66 26.23
C LEU A 117 7.89 23.04 27.43
N GLY A 118 7.68 22.13 28.39
CA GLY A 118 6.90 22.42 29.60
C GLY A 118 7.45 23.59 30.41
N GLU A 119 8.78 23.65 30.60
CA GLU A 119 9.45 24.77 31.26
C GLU A 119 9.29 26.10 30.48
N ALA A 120 9.44 26.05 29.15
CA ALA A 120 9.27 27.23 28.31
C ALA A 120 7.82 27.75 28.33
N GLN A 121 6.82 26.85 28.34
CA GLN A 121 5.39 27.20 28.45
C GLN A 121 5.08 27.84 29.81
N ALA A 122 5.64 27.32 30.91
CA ALA A 122 5.45 27.88 32.22
C ALA A 122 6.06 29.30 32.33
N GLU A 123 7.25 29.51 31.76
CA GLU A 123 7.88 30.83 31.72
C GLU A 123 7.12 31.82 30.83
N GLU A 124 6.62 31.36 29.68
CA GLU A 124 5.77 32.16 28.79
C GLU A 124 4.50 32.65 29.53
N ALA A 125 3.81 31.75 30.23
CA ALA A 125 2.61 32.08 31.00
C ALA A 125 2.92 33.11 32.10
N ARG A 126 4.06 32.94 32.80
CA ARG A 126 4.53 33.87 33.84
C ARG A 126 4.80 35.27 33.25
N LEU A 127 5.51 35.36 32.14
CA LEU A 127 5.82 36.65 31.50
C LEU A 127 4.57 37.31 30.90
N TRP A 128 3.63 36.52 30.38
CA TRP A 128 2.33 37.03 29.92
C TRP A 128 1.55 37.70 31.05
N ASP A 129 1.49 37.09 32.22
CA ASP A 129 0.83 37.68 33.41
C ASP A 129 1.50 38.97 33.89
N ILE A 130 2.82 39.06 33.78
CA ILE A 130 3.56 40.29 34.10
C ILE A 130 3.25 41.37 33.07
N GLN A 131 3.20 41.02 31.77
CA GLN A 131 2.92 41.98 30.70
C GLN A 131 1.51 42.54 30.79
N LYS A 132 0.51 41.72 31.08
CA LYS A 132 -0.90 42.15 31.22
C LYS A 132 -1.07 43.23 32.30
N ARG A 133 -0.20 43.27 33.33
CA ARG A 133 -0.28 44.28 34.40
C ARG A 133 0.35 45.63 34.04
N ASP A 134 1.14 45.65 32.95
CA ASP A 134 1.85 46.84 32.50
C ASP A 134 2.07 46.77 30.98
N GLU A 135 0.97 46.94 30.25
CA GLU A 135 0.93 46.74 28.78
C GLU A 135 1.80 47.76 28.02
N SER A 136 2.07 48.92 28.64
CA SER A 136 2.88 49.96 28.02
C SER A 136 4.38 49.68 28.07
N ASN A 137 4.83 48.67 28.82
CA ASN A 137 6.24 48.37 29.02
C ASN A 137 6.83 47.53 27.89
N VAL A 138 7.51 48.19 26.96
CA VAL A 138 8.12 47.58 25.78
C VAL A 138 9.16 46.49 26.15
N GLN A 139 9.87 46.64 27.24
CA GLN A 139 10.88 45.64 27.67
C GLN A 139 10.20 44.32 28.08
N LYS A 140 9.07 44.38 28.79
CA LYS A 140 8.29 43.21 29.19
C LYS A 140 7.68 42.54 27.97
N ALA A 141 7.15 43.32 27.02
CA ALA A 141 6.62 42.82 25.75
C ALA A 141 7.70 42.06 24.94
N ASN A 142 8.91 42.62 24.87
CA ASN A 142 10.03 41.98 24.17
C ASN A 142 10.47 40.68 24.87
N ALA A 143 10.52 40.66 26.20
CA ALA A 143 10.87 39.47 26.95
C ALA A 143 9.85 38.35 26.74
N TRP A 144 8.54 38.64 26.80
CA TRP A 144 7.49 37.68 26.51
C TRP A 144 7.57 37.17 25.06
N SER A 145 7.73 38.07 24.08
CA SER A 145 7.81 37.71 22.67
C SER A 145 8.98 36.75 22.38
N LEU A 146 10.11 36.94 23.04
CA LEU A 146 11.26 36.02 22.88
C LEU A 146 10.94 34.62 23.38
N VAL A 147 10.33 34.51 24.56
CA VAL A 147 9.94 33.21 25.14
C VAL A 147 8.81 32.55 24.34
N TYR A 148 7.80 33.33 23.90
CA TYR A 148 6.74 32.88 23.03
C TYR A 148 7.30 32.23 21.75
N ASN A 149 8.22 32.89 21.05
CA ASN A 149 8.82 32.35 19.84
C ASN A 149 9.64 31.07 20.12
N LYS A 150 10.35 31.01 21.27
CA LYS A 150 11.04 29.80 21.72
C LYS A 150 10.05 28.66 21.95
N THR A 151 8.97 28.88 22.67
CA THR A 151 7.90 27.90 22.96
C THR A 151 7.28 27.39 21.67
N LYS A 152 6.93 28.29 20.75
CA LYS A 152 6.37 27.94 19.44
C LYS A 152 7.31 27.06 18.61
N ASN A 153 8.61 27.37 18.63
CA ASN A 153 9.61 26.57 17.92
C ASN A 153 9.73 25.16 18.53
N LEU A 154 9.81 25.04 19.86
CA LEU A 154 9.88 23.76 20.56
C LEU A 154 8.62 22.93 20.32
N ALA A 155 7.44 23.56 20.34
CA ALA A 155 6.17 22.89 20.03
C ALA A 155 6.15 22.36 18.59
N GLY A 156 6.66 23.15 17.64
CA GLY A 156 6.82 22.70 16.24
C GLY A 156 7.75 21.49 16.13
N GLN A 157 8.91 21.52 16.78
CA GLN A 157 9.84 20.39 16.78
C GLN A 157 9.20 19.12 17.37
N LEU A 158 8.47 19.25 18.47
CA LEU A 158 7.77 18.12 19.09
C LEU A 158 6.69 17.56 18.18
N ALA A 159 5.91 18.41 17.50
CA ALA A 159 4.90 17.99 16.53
C ALA A 159 5.54 17.25 15.34
N ASP A 160 6.68 17.71 14.83
CA ASP A 160 7.43 17.04 13.76
C ASP A 160 7.94 15.66 14.18
N LEU A 161 8.41 15.50 15.43
CA LEU A 161 8.84 14.21 15.95
C LEU A 161 7.67 13.22 16.06
N HIS A 162 6.52 13.68 16.55
CA HIS A 162 5.30 12.87 16.60
C HIS A 162 4.82 12.46 15.20
N ALA A 163 4.82 13.39 14.23
CA ALA A 163 4.45 13.09 12.85
C ALA A 163 5.38 12.04 12.22
N LYS A 164 6.69 12.12 12.47
CA LYS A 164 7.67 11.11 12.04
C LYS A 164 7.39 9.75 12.70
N GLN A 165 7.08 9.73 13.99
CA GLN A 165 6.76 8.50 14.71
C GLN A 165 5.47 7.85 14.19
N GLU A 166 4.44 8.65 13.92
CA GLU A 166 3.19 8.19 13.30
C GLU A 166 3.43 7.62 11.90
N HIS A 167 4.25 8.28 11.09
CA HIS A 167 4.62 7.77 9.76
C HIS A 167 5.24 6.38 9.82
N LEU A 168 6.12 6.08 10.79
CA LEU A 168 6.76 4.77 10.95
C LEU A 168 5.76 3.63 11.25
N THR A 169 4.53 3.94 11.65
CA THR A 169 3.45 2.96 11.90
C THR A 169 2.40 2.96 10.79
N SER A 170 2.55 3.80 9.78
CA SER A 170 1.58 3.93 8.69
C SER A 170 1.72 2.81 7.65
N GLY A 171 0.63 2.48 6.98
CA GLY A 171 0.65 1.57 5.83
C GLY A 171 1.56 2.10 4.71
N GLU A 172 1.70 3.41 4.57
CA GLU A 172 2.57 4.03 3.57
C GLU A 172 4.05 3.67 3.81
N TYR A 173 4.51 3.68 5.06
CA TYR A 173 5.87 3.27 5.42
C TYR A 173 6.13 1.79 5.13
N PHE A 174 5.18 0.91 5.48
CA PHE A 174 5.34 -0.53 5.31
C PHE A 174 5.33 -0.96 3.84
N PHE A 175 4.56 -0.27 3.00
CA PHE A 175 4.45 -0.58 1.57
C PHE A 175 5.33 0.30 0.67
N GLN A 176 6.23 1.07 1.27
CA GLN A 176 7.33 1.70 0.55
C GLN A 176 8.38 0.65 0.19
N ASP A 177 8.87 0.69 -1.05
CA ASP A 177 9.92 -0.21 -1.57
C ASP A 177 9.57 -1.71 -1.46
N ILE A 178 8.29 -2.04 -1.70
CA ILE A 178 7.83 -3.44 -1.72
C ILE A 178 8.60 -4.26 -2.75
N PRO A 179 8.77 -5.58 -2.52
CA PRO A 179 9.38 -6.48 -3.49
C PRO A 179 8.66 -6.43 -4.84
N SER A 180 9.40 -6.74 -5.90
CA SER A 180 8.83 -6.79 -7.25
C SER A 180 7.63 -7.72 -7.31
N PRO A 181 6.47 -7.22 -7.77
CA PRO A 181 5.27 -8.03 -7.89
C PRO A 181 5.43 -9.09 -8.99
N ILE A 182 4.80 -10.23 -8.82
CA ILE A 182 4.70 -11.24 -9.88
C ILE A 182 3.62 -10.90 -10.90
N SER A 183 2.65 -10.10 -10.49
CA SER A 183 1.54 -9.62 -11.33
C SER A 183 1.02 -8.30 -10.80
N SER A 184 0.53 -7.46 -11.69
CA SER A 184 -0.10 -6.19 -11.35
C SER A 184 -1.35 -5.98 -12.21
N ALA A 185 -2.34 -5.30 -11.64
CA ALA A 185 -3.54 -4.87 -12.33
C ALA A 185 -3.90 -3.44 -11.91
N GLN A 186 -4.72 -2.79 -12.71
CA GLN A 186 -5.27 -1.47 -12.41
C GLN A 186 -6.79 -1.53 -12.43
N THR A 187 -7.44 -0.84 -11.48
CA THR A 187 -8.91 -0.74 -11.48
C THR A 187 -9.41 0.12 -12.64
N ASP A 188 -10.57 -0.25 -13.17
CA ASP A 188 -11.34 0.58 -14.09
C ASP A 188 -12.04 1.76 -13.36
N ALA A 189 -12.83 2.55 -14.08
CA ALA A 189 -13.55 3.70 -13.53
C ALA A 189 -14.59 3.31 -12.46
N ASP A 190 -15.10 2.08 -12.50
CA ASP A 190 -16.04 1.53 -11.52
C ASP A 190 -15.33 0.91 -10.30
N GLY A 191 -14.00 0.97 -10.25
CA GLY A 191 -13.18 0.36 -9.21
C GLY A 191 -12.99 -1.14 -9.35
N LYS A 192 -13.36 -1.74 -10.49
CA LYS A 192 -13.22 -3.18 -10.73
C LYS A 192 -11.84 -3.52 -11.27
N PHE A 193 -11.36 -4.70 -10.91
CA PHE A 193 -10.07 -5.21 -11.39
C PHE A 193 -10.13 -6.70 -11.69
N THR A 194 -9.17 -7.14 -12.48
CA THR A 194 -8.84 -8.54 -12.69
C THR A 194 -7.34 -8.71 -12.60
N LEU A 195 -6.89 -9.47 -11.63
CA LEU A 195 -5.49 -9.75 -11.34
C LEU A 195 -5.20 -11.23 -11.57
N LEU A 196 -4.11 -11.51 -12.20
CA LEU A 196 -3.69 -12.86 -12.51
C LEU A 196 -2.62 -13.30 -11.57
N ILE A 197 -2.88 -14.39 -10.85
CA ILE A 197 -1.92 -14.99 -9.93
C ILE A 197 -1.82 -16.50 -10.21
N PRO A 198 -0.66 -17.12 -9.98
CA PRO A 198 -0.55 -18.57 -10.02
C PRO A 198 -1.56 -19.21 -9.04
N ARG A 199 -2.16 -20.34 -9.46
CA ARG A 199 -3.17 -21.03 -8.65
C ARG A 199 -2.60 -21.62 -7.36
N ASP A 200 -1.33 -21.97 -7.40
CA ASP A 200 -0.62 -22.51 -6.26
C ASP A 200 0.12 -21.40 -5.53
N GLY A 201 -0.02 -21.36 -4.22
CA GLY A 201 0.66 -20.40 -3.37
C GLY A 201 -0.27 -19.38 -2.71
N ARG A 202 0.34 -18.56 -1.87
CA ARG A 202 -0.30 -17.45 -1.17
C ARG A 202 0.41 -16.16 -1.53
N TYR A 203 -0.36 -15.11 -1.76
CA TYR A 203 0.12 -13.83 -2.26
C TYR A 203 -0.43 -12.70 -1.40
N GLY A 204 0.42 -11.76 -1.05
CA GLY A 204 -0.04 -10.48 -0.53
C GLY A 204 -0.52 -9.58 -1.66
N ILE A 205 -1.78 -9.18 -1.61
CA ILE A 205 -2.34 -8.18 -2.52
C ILE A 205 -2.22 -6.83 -1.84
N VAL A 206 -1.38 -5.97 -2.43
CA VAL A 206 -1.12 -4.62 -1.95
C VAL A 206 -1.66 -3.62 -2.96
N ALA A 207 -2.40 -2.64 -2.46
CA ALA A 207 -2.90 -1.54 -3.28
C ALA A 207 -2.73 -0.21 -2.55
N ARG A 208 -2.52 0.87 -3.32
CA ARG A 208 -2.45 2.24 -2.80
C ARG A 208 -3.29 3.17 -3.67
N ALA A 209 -4.05 4.02 -3.02
CA ALA A 209 -4.75 5.12 -3.67
C ALA A 209 -4.57 6.42 -2.91
N VAL A 210 -4.63 7.52 -3.62
CA VAL A 210 -4.69 8.88 -3.06
C VAL A 210 -5.96 9.53 -3.56
N ARG A 211 -6.78 10.02 -2.64
CA ARG A 211 -7.99 10.77 -2.93
C ARG A 211 -7.80 12.21 -2.52
N GLU A 212 -8.10 13.12 -3.43
CA GLU A 212 -8.08 14.56 -3.14
C GLU A 212 -9.49 15.03 -2.76
N LEU A 213 -9.62 15.66 -1.59
CA LEU A 213 -10.85 16.22 -1.06
C LEU A 213 -10.64 17.72 -0.81
N GLY A 214 -10.73 18.51 -1.86
CA GLY A 214 -10.35 19.92 -1.82
C GLY A 214 -8.85 20.06 -1.55
N GLU A 215 -8.47 20.71 -0.44
CA GLU A 215 -7.07 20.89 -0.04
C GLU A 215 -6.50 19.68 0.74
N LYS A 216 -7.33 18.71 1.12
CA LYS A 216 -6.92 17.53 1.87
C LYS A 216 -6.64 16.38 0.94
N LYS A 217 -5.58 15.61 1.24
CA LYS A 217 -5.25 14.35 0.58
C LYS A 217 -5.43 13.21 1.56
N GLU A 218 -6.21 12.22 1.16
CA GLU A 218 -6.38 10.97 1.89
C GLU A 218 -5.61 9.87 1.18
N THR A 219 -4.70 9.23 1.87
CA THR A 219 -3.96 8.07 1.35
C THR A 219 -4.55 6.81 1.94
N TYR A 220 -4.88 5.87 1.08
CA TYR A 220 -5.38 4.56 1.43
C TYR A 220 -4.36 3.51 1.02
N CYS A 221 -4.02 2.63 1.95
CA CYS A 221 -3.18 1.47 1.69
C CYS A 221 -3.96 0.22 2.09
N TRP A 222 -4.13 -0.72 1.17
CA TRP A 222 -4.79 -2.00 1.42
C TRP A 222 -3.78 -3.12 1.40
N PHE A 223 -4.04 -4.08 2.27
CA PHE A 223 -3.31 -5.34 2.29
C PHE A 223 -4.23 -6.50 2.63
N VAL A 224 -4.20 -7.54 1.80
CA VAL A 224 -4.94 -8.79 2.02
C VAL A 224 -4.12 -9.96 1.52
N TRP A 225 -4.11 -11.05 2.27
CA TRP A 225 -3.61 -12.33 1.77
C TRP A 225 -4.64 -12.99 0.85
N ALA A 226 -4.21 -13.43 -0.31
CA ALA A 226 -5.04 -14.15 -1.27
C ALA A 226 -4.38 -15.46 -1.70
N SER A 227 -5.21 -16.49 -1.87
CA SER A 227 -4.83 -17.77 -2.46
C SER A 227 -6.02 -18.29 -3.25
N LEU A 228 -5.75 -18.86 -4.41
CA LEU A 228 -6.78 -19.50 -5.22
C LEU A 228 -7.00 -20.96 -4.82
N ASN A 229 -6.06 -21.58 -4.06
CA ASN A 229 -6.15 -22.98 -3.59
C ASN A 229 -6.50 -23.96 -4.72
N GLY A 230 -5.96 -23.75 -5.93
CA GLY A 230 -6.25 -24.52 -7.11
C GLY A 230 -7.52 -24.11 -7.87
N ASP A 231 -8.37 -23.25 -7.31
CA ASP A 231 -9.53 -22.68 -8.02
C ASP A 231 -9.06 -21.71 -9.12
N PRO A 232 -9.59 -21.80 -10.34
CA PRO A 232 -9.28 -20.86 -11.41
C PRO A 232 -9.81 -19.45 -11.19
N LEU A 233 -10.80 -19.28 -10.32
CA LEU A 233 -11.50 -18.02 -10.10
C LEU A 233 -11.55 -17.69 -8.60
N GLY A 234 -11.05 -16.51 -8.24
CA GLY A 234 -11.17 -15.96 -6.90
C GLY A 234 -11.87 -14.61 -6.91
N ARG A 235 -12.44 -14.21 -5.78
CA ARG A 235 -13.02 -12.88 -5.59
C ARG A 235 -12.39 -12.17 -4.40
N LEU A 236 -12.06 -10.90 -4.59
CA LEU A 236 -11.46 -10.05 -3.59
C LEU A 236 -12.15 -8.69 -3.55
N VAL A 237 -12.43 -8.20 -2.35
CA VAL A 237 -12.96 -6.85 -2.14
C VAL A 237 -11.97 -6.08 -1.26
N LEU A 238 -11.50 -4.94 -1.75
CA LEU A 238 -10.70 -4.00 -0.98
C LEU A 238 -11.59 -2.81 -0.58
N ASN A 239 -11.82 -2.68 0.71
CA ASN A 239 -12.71 -1.68 1.30
C ASN A 239 -12.09 -1.13 2.61
N ASN A 240 -12.88 -0.44 3.42
CA ASN A 240 -12.42 0.14 4.69
C ASN A 240 -11.91 -0.92 5.68
N ASP A 241 -12.41 -2.16 5.61
CA ASP A 241 -12.03 -3.25 6.53
C ASP A 241 -10.60 -3.77 6.27
N ASN A 242 -10.08 -3.55 5.06
CA ASN A 242 -8.76 -4.01 4.63
C ASN A 242 -7.73 -2.86 4.58
N ILE A 243 -8.12 -1.63 4.95
CA ILE A 243 -7.19 -0.51 5.03
C ILE A 243 -6.20 -0.77 6.16
N VAL A 244 -4.94 -0.72 5.83
CA VAL A 244 -3.87 -0.72 6.83
C VAL A 244 -3.85 0.67 7.47
N GLY A 245 -4.42 0.76 8.67
CA GLY A 245 -4.45 2.00 9.45
C GLY A 245 -3.08 2.38 10.01
N SER A 246 -3.06 3.41 10.86
CA SER A 246 -1.89 3.86 11.63
C SER A 246 -1.48 2.87 12.74
N GLY A 247 -1.62 1.58 12.50
CA GLY A 247 -1.20 0.51 13.40
C GLY A 247 -0.30 -0.48 12.65
N SER A 248 0.57 -1.18 13.39
CA SER A 248 1.45 -2.20 12.81
C SER A 248 0.66 -3.18 11.95
N PRO A 249 1.17 -3.57 10.76
CA PRO A 249 0.56 -4.60 9.93
C PRO A 249 0.48 -5.97 10.60
N ASP A 250 1.09 -6.16 11.77
CA ASP A 250 0.93 -7.38 12.59
C ASP A 250 -0.54 -7.71 12.92
N SER A 251 -1.43 -6.72 12.96
CA SER A 251 -2.87 -6.95 13.12
C SER A 251 -3.54 -7.46 11.82
N ALA A 252 -2.95 -7.24 10.67
CA ALA A 252 -3.42 -7.72 9.37
C ALA A 252 -2.75 -9.05 8.95
N LEU A 253 -1.72 -9.50 9.69
CA LEU A 253 -0.99 -10.76 9.42
C LEU A 253 -1.64 -11.99 10.12
N ARG A 254 -2.72 -11.81 10.88
CA ARG A 254 -3.44 -12.89 11.58
C ARG A 254 -4.58 -13.45 10.76
#